data_a9b629608cbd5fb91522ac005b6db124
#
_entry.id   a9b629608cbd5fb91522ac005b6db124
#
_cell.length_a   1.000
_cell.length_b   1.000
_cell.length_c   1.000
_cell.angle_alpha   90.00
_cell.angle_beta   90.00
_cell.angle_gamma   90.00
#
_symmetry.space_group_name_H-M   'P 1'
#
loop_
_entity.id
_entity.type
_entity.pdbx_description
1 polymer ?
#
loop_
_entity_poly.entity_id
_entity_poly.type
_entity_poly.pdbx_seq_one_letter_code
_entity_poly.pdbx_strand_id
1 'polypeptide(L)'
;ITGWNVKFFDIPYMVNRISRVLGENYSSKLSPWGIIKEKRIRRMNKEQLAFELIGVAILDYYDLYKVFTYVNQESYRLDHIANVELGEKKLSYEEYETMAEFYKNDFQKFMEYNFRDVVLVQNLEKKMKLIELALALTYSAKVNMVDIFSQVRTWDTIIYHYLNEQKIVIPPKKIKKKDTQYAGAYVKEPI
;
A
#
# COMPACT_ATOMS: atom_id res chain seq x y z
N ILE A 1 2.77 -10.03 2.30
CA ILE A 1 2.73 -9.83 0.83
C ILE A 1 3.25 -8.44 0.52
N THR A 2 4.11 -8.33 -0.48
CA THR A 2 4.61 -7.04 -1.00
C THR A 2 4.62 -7.05 -2.52
N GLY A 3 4.79 -5.87 -3.12
CA GLY A 3 4.91 -5.59 -4.54
C GLY A 3 4.53 -4.13 -4.82
N TRP A 4 4.44 -3.73 -6.07
CA TRP A 4 4.15 -2.36 -6.44
C TRP A 4 2.67 -2.16 -6.78
N ASN A 5 1.94 -1.46 -5.91
CA ASN A 5 0.48 -1.23 -6.02
C ASN A 5 -0.38 -2.51 -5.94
N VAL A 6 0.10 -3.52 -5.21
CA VAL A 6 -0.57 -4.83 -5.05
C VAL A 6 -1.94 -4.71 -4.41
N LYS A 7 -2.13 -3.75 -3.53
CA LYS A 7 -3.37 -3.50 -2.79
C LYS A 7 -4.56 -3.17 -3.69
N PHE A 8 -4.31 -2.44 -4.79
CA PHE A 8 -5.37 -1.97 -5.69
C PHE A 8 -5.38 -2.68 -7.05
N PHE A 9 -4.37 -3.51 -7.35
CA PHE A 9 -4.28 -4.23 -8.61
C PHE A 9 -4.23 -5.74 -8.40
N ASP A 10 -3.15 -6.28 -7.87
CA ASP A 10 -2.92 -7.72 -7.82
C ASP A 10 -3.92 -8.45 -6.91
N ILE A 11 -4.13 -7.95 -5.69
CA ILE A 11 -5.04 -8.58 -4.74
C ILE A 11 -6.49 -8.57 -5.25
N PRO A 12 -7.05 -7.44 -5.70
CA PRO A 12 -8.40 -7.42 -6.30
C PRO A 12 -8.51 -8.32 -7.52
N TYR A 13 -7.50 -8.35 -8.38
CA TYR A 13 -7.48 -9.25 -9.53
C TYR A 13 -7.52 -10.71 -9.10
N MET A 14 -6.67 -11.12 -8.15
CA MET A 14 -6.62 -12.49 -7.65
C MET A 14 -7.93 -12.92 -7.01
N VAL A 15 -8.50 -12.10 -6.11
CA VAL A 15 -9.77 -12.39 -5.46
C VAL A 15 -10.87 -12.60 -6.49
N ASN A 16 -11.04 -11.64 -7.41
CA ASN A 16 -12.08 -11.70 -8.44
C ASN A 16 -11.84 -12.86 -9.43
N ARG A 17 -10.59 -13.10 -9.82
CA ARG A 17 -10.25 -14.19 -10.76
C ARG A 17 -10.50 -15.57 -10.17
N ILE A 18 -10.09 -15.77 -8.92
CA ILE A 18 -10.33 -17.03 -8.20
C ILE A 18 -11.84 -17.26 -8.02
N SER A 19 -12.57 -16.24 -7.56
CA SER A 19 -14.03 -16.34 -7.40
C SER A 19 -14.73 -16.70 -8.71
N ARG A 20 -14.29 -16.11 -9.83
CA ARG A 20 -14.89 -16.35 -11.14
C ARG A 20 -14.56 -17.75 -11.73
N VAL A 21 -13.35 -18.24 -11.52
CA VAL A 21 -12.87 -19.47 -12.15
C VAL A 21 -13.15 -20.70 -11.29
N LEU A 22 -12.94 -20.58 -9.97
CA LEU A 22 -13.03 -21.68 -9.02
C LEU A 22 -14.28 -21.64 -8.13
N GLY A 23 -14.94 -20.47 -8.07
CA GLY A 23 -16.09 -20.22 -7.20
C GLY A 23 -15.73 -19.34 -5.99
N GLU A 24 -16.73 -18.66 -5.45
CA GLU A 24 -16.56 -17.68 -4.37
C GLU A 24 -15.89 -18.25 -3.11
N ASN A 25 -16.18 -19.51 -2.77
CA ASN A 25 -15.61 -20.16 -1.60
C ASN A 25 -14.07 -20.34 -1.68
N TYR A 26 -13.51 -20.32 -2.88
CA TYR A 26 -12.07 -20.53 -3.05
C TYR A 26 -11.26 -19.25 -2.83
N SER A 27 -11.83 -18.08 -3.06
CA SER A 27 -11.13 -16.82 -2.79
C SER A 27 -10.80 -16.65 -1.31
N SER A 28 -11.65 -17.14 -0.40
CA SER A 28 -11.42 -17.09 1.04
C SER A 28 -10.12 -17.79 1.47
N LYS A 29 -9.64 -18.77 0.70
CA LYS A 29 -8.37 -19.48 0.96
C LYS A 29 -7.12 -18.60 0.80
N LEU A 30 -7.25 -17.40 0.25
CA LEU A 30 -6.18 -16.39 0.26
C LEU A 30 -5.90 -15.85 1.68
N SER A 31 -6.84 -16.03 2.60
CA SER A 31 -6.67 -15.74 4.01
C SER A 31 -6.45 -17.03 4.80
N PRO A 32 -5.47 -17.12 5.70
CA PRO A 32 -5.27 -18.30 6.55
C PRO A 32 -6.47 -18.61 7.46
N TRP A 33 -7.32 -17.61 7.71
CA TRP A 33 -8.54 -17.77 8.51
C TRP A 33 -9.82 -17.82 7.66
N GLY A 34 -9.68 -17.84 6.33
CA GLY A 34 -10.82 -17.90 5.41
C GLY A 34 -11.66 -16.62 5.38
N ILE A 35 -11.12 -15.49 5.85
CA ILE A 35 -11.86 -14.23 5.95
C ILE A 35 -11.23 -13.18 5.05
N ILE A 36 -12.03 -12.68 4.11
CA ILE A 36 -11.68 -11.54 3.25
C ILE A 36 -12.71 -10.44 3.52
N LYS A 37 -12.23 -9.23 3.77
CA LYS A 37 -13.07 -8.05 3.94
C LYS A 37 -12.92 -7.14 2.74
N GLU A 38 -14.03 -6.78 2.15
CA GLU A 38 -14.11 -5.78 1.10
C GLU A 38 -14.08 -4.38 1.71
N LYS A 39 -13.24 -3.50 1.18
CA LYS A 39 -13.16 -2.09 1.58
C LYS A 39 -13.23 -1.19 0.35
N ARG A 40 -14.10 -0.20 0.38
CA ARG A 40 -14.10 0.88 -0.60
C ARG A 40 -13.25 2.02 -0.08
N ILE A 41 -12.20 2.35 -0.82
CA ILE A 41 -11.25 3.40 -0.46
C ILE A 41 -11.34 4.51 -1.50
N ARG A 42 -11.61 5.73 -1.03
CA ARG A 42 -11.62 6.90 -1.91
C ARG A 42 -10.20 7.41 -2.11
N ARG A 43 -9.73 7.35 -3.37
CA ARG A 43 -8.41 7.84 -3.77
C ARG A 43 -8.55 8.71 -5.03
N MET A 44 -7.96 9.91 -5.03
CA MET A 44 -8.05 10.84 -6.17
C MET A 44 -9.47 11.03 -6.70
N ASN A 45 -10.44 11.26 -5.80
CA ASN A 45 -11.87 11.40 -6.12
C ASN A 45 -12.55 10.18 -6.82
N LYS A 46 -11.87 9.03 -6.86
CA LYS A 46 -12.44 7.77 -7.35
C LYS A 46 -12.55 6.77 -6.21
N GLU A 47 -13.66 6.06 -6.15
CA GLU A 47 -13.77 4.91 -5.26
C GLU A 47 -13.05 3.72 -5.90
N GLN A 48 -12.15 3.11 -5.14
CA GLN A 48 -11.43 1.91 -5.53
C GLN A 48 -11.75 0.79 -4.54
N LEU A 49 -11.95 -0.39 -5.09
CA LEU A 49 -12.16 -1.60 -4.32
C LEU A 49 -10.82 -2.15 -3.87
N ALA A 50 -10.70 -2.42 -2.59
CA ALA A 50 -9.56 -3.11 -1.99
C ALA A 50 -10.06 -4.28 -1.14
N PHE A 51 -9.26 -5.31 -1.03
CA PHE A 51 -9.55 -6.47 -0.19
C PHE A 51 -8.53 -6.58 0.93
N GLU A 52 -9.02 -6.80 2.13
CA GLU A 52 -8.22 -7.09 3.31
C GLU A 52 -8.26 -8.60 3.57
N LEU A 53 -7.12 -9.25 3.37
CA LEU A 53 -6.93 -10.67 3.66
C LEU A 53 -6.60 -10.80 5.15
N ILE A 54 -7.58 -11.21 5.97
CA ILE A 54 -7.37 -11.28 7.41
C ILE A 54 -6.30 -12.33 7.74
N GLY A 55 -5.33 -11.94 8.57
CA GLY A 55 -4.14 -12.77 8.89
C GLY A 55 -2.96 -12.62 7.92
N VAL A 56 -3.10 -11.81 6.86
CA VAL A 56 -2.02 -11.51 5.93
C VAL A 56 -1.73 -10.02 5.93
N ALA A 57 -0.52 -9.64 6.32
CA ALA A 57 -0.08 -8.26 6.20
C ALA A 57 0.30 -7.95 4.74
N ILE A 58 -0.31 -6.91 4.18
CA ILE A 58 0.01 -6.39 2.86
C ILE A 58 0.82 -5.11 3.04
N LEU A 59 2.13 -5.20 2.81
CA LEU A 59 3.05 -4.07 2.79
C LEU A 59 3.29 -3.68 1.34
N ASP A 60 2.42 -2.83 0.80
CA ASP A 60 2.56 -2.34 -0.57
C ASP A 60 3.80 -1.45 -0.69
N TYR A 61 4.74 -1.84 -1.56
CA TYR A 61 6.01 -1.12 -1.71
C TYR A 61 5.80 0.30 -2.26
N TYR A 62 4.76 0.52 -3.03
CA TYR A 62 4.34 1.85 -3.45
C TYR A 62 3.97 2.74 -2.26
N ASP A 63 3.21 2.22 -1.29
CA ASP A 63 2.83 2.95 -0.09
C ASP A 63 4.06 3.17 0.83
N LEU A 64 4.93 2.16 0.98
CA LEU A 64 6.19 2.28 1.72
C LEU A 64 7.07 3.38 1.14
N TYR A 65 7.26 3.37 -0.18
CA TYR A 65 8.05 4.39 -0.85
C TYR A 65 7.50 5.79 -0.60
N LYS A 66 6.19 5.99 -0.73
CA LYS A 66 5.55 7.30 -0.50
C LYS A 66 5.60 7.80 0.93
N VAL A 67 5.53 6.90 1.90
CA VAL A 67 5.50 7.27 3.33
C VAL A 67 6.91 7.52 3.87
N PHE A 68 7.88 6.74 3.45
CA PHE A 68 9.24 6.75 4.02
C PHE A 68 10.28 7.47 3.15
N THR A 69 9.91 7.99 1.99
CA THR A 69 10.77 8.89 1.21
C THR A 69 10.27 10.33 1.32
N TYR A 70 11.18 11.26 1.57
CA TYR A 70 10.83 12.68 1.80
C TYR A 70 10.81 13.50 0.52
N VAL A 71 11.21 12.91 -0.61
CA VAL A 71 11.27 13.60 -1.90
C VAL A 71 10.03 13.28 -2.70
N ASN A 72 9.28 14.31 -3.08
CA ASN A 72 8.16 14.13 -4.00
C ASN A 72 8.67 13.83 -5.39
N GLN A 73 8.07 12.82 -6.04
CA GLN A 73 8.39 12.41 -7.38
C GLN A 73 7.33 12.93 -8.36
N GLU A 74 7.74 13.22 -9.59
CA GLU A 74 6.82 13.61 -10.68
C GLU A 74 5.85 12.49 -11.03
N SER A 75 6.32 11.25 -10.95
CA SER A 75 5.52 10.05 -11.17
C SER A 75 5.87 8.96 -10.17
N TYR A 76 4.86 8.26 -9.68
CA TYR A 76 5.03 7.08 -8.80
C TYR A 76 4.80 5.76 -9.55
N ARG A 77 4.98 5.74 -10.86
CA ARG A 77 5.02 4.49 -11.63
C ARG A 77 6.31 3.75 -11.34
N LEU A 78 6.25 2.42 -11.35
CA LEU A 78 7.42 1.57 -11.05
C LEU A 78 8.61 1.86 -11.97
N ASP A 79 8.37 2.09 -13.26
CA ASP A 79 9.39 2.42 -14.24
C ASP A 79 10.13 3.73 -13.90
N HIS A 80 9.38 4.77 -13.54
CA HIS A 80 9.94 6.06 -13.14
C HIS A 80 10.78 5.92 -11.86
N ILE A 81 10.22 5.29 -10.82
CA ILE A 81 10.92 5.13 -9.55
C ILE A 81 12.15 4.23 -9.69
N ALA A 82 12.06 3.15 -10.47
CA ALA A 82 13.22 2.30 -10.75
C ALA A 82 14.32 3.07 -11.51
N ASN A 83 13.96 3.94 -12.45
CA ASN A 83 14.94 4.78 -13.15
C ASN A 83 15.59 5.80 -12.19
N VAL A 84 14.80 6.47 -11.34
CA VAL A 84 15.32 7.46 -10.38
C VAL A 84 16.22 6.79 -9.35
N GLU A 85 15.78 5.67 -8.77
CA GLU A 85 16.48 5.04 -7.65
C GLU A 85 17.59 4.09 -8.10
N LEU A 86 17.39 3.33 -9.17
CA LEU A 86 18.32 2.28 -9.59
C LEU A 86 19.10 2.65 -10.86
N GLY A 87 18.65 3.66 -11.61
CA GLY A 87 19.14 3.92 -12.97
C GLY A 87 18.67 2.88 -13.99
N GLU A 88 17.75 1.99 -13.59
CA GLU A 88 17.24 0.90 -14.42
C GLU A 88 15.90 1.28 -15.05
N LYS A 89 15.73 0.93 -16.34
CA LYS A 89 14.46 1.13 -17.04
C LYS A 89 13.69 -0.17 -17.14
N LYS A 90 12.37 -0.03 -17.15
CA LYS A 90 11.43 -1.11 -17.44
C LYS A 90 11.57 -1.55 -18.90
N LEU A 91 11.26 -2.81 -19.21
CA LEU A 91 11.09 -3.25 -20.58
C LEU A 91 9.90 -2.54 -21.22
N SER A 92 10.07 -2.00 -22.43
CA SER A 92 8.98 -1.38 -23.16
C SER A 92 8.14 -2.43 -23.89
N TYR A 93 6.84 -2.17 -23.98
CA TYR A 93 5.88 -2.93 -24.80
C TYR A 93 5.11 -2.00 -25.75
N GLU A 94 5.67 -0.85 -26.06
CA GLU A 94 5.06 0.18 -26.92
C GLU A 94 4.77 -0.31 -28.35
N GLU A 95 5.34 -1.45 -28.75
CA GLU A 95 5.06 -2.13 -30.01
C GLU A 95 3.63 -2.73 -30.06
N TYR A 96 2.95 -2.83 -28.91
CA TYR A 96 1.62 -3.42 -28.79
C TYR A 96 0.62 -2.40 -28.23
N GLU A 97 -0.58 -2.32 -28.84
CA GLU A 97 -1.61 -1.38 -28.40
C GLU A 97 -2.19 -1.73 -27.03
N THR A 98 -2.24 -3.02 -26.69
CA THR A 98 -2.80 -3.51 -25.43
C THR A 98 -1.97 -4.61 -24.81
N MET A 99 -2.07 -4.76 -23.47
CA MET A 99 -1.46 -5.89 -22.74
C MET A 99 -2.01 -7.25 -23.20
N ALA A 100 -3.27 -7.31 -23.63
CA ALA A 100 -3.87 -8.54 -24.14
C ALA A 100 -3.27 -8.95 -25.47
N GLU A 101 -2.97 -8.00 -26.33
CA GLU A 101 -2.28 -8.21 -27.61
C GLU A 101 -0.83 -8.64 -27.36
N PHE A 102 -0.13 -7.97 -26.48
CA PHE A 102 1.22 -8.35 -26.07
C PHE A 102 1.28 -9.80 -25.55
N TYR A 103 0.37 -10.17 -24.66
CA TYR A 103 0.27 -11.55 -24.16
C TYR A 103 0.04 -12.60 -25.27
N LYS A 104 -0.79 -12.26 -26.28
CA LYS A 104 -1.13 -13.20 -27.37
C LYS A 104 -0.03 -13.33 -28.42
N ASN A 105 0.65 -12.23 -28.74
CA ASN A 105 1.58 -12.16 -29.86
C ASN A 105 3.01 -12.50 -29.45
N ASP A 106 3.42 -12.15 -28.22
CA ASP A 106 4.77 -12.41 -27.71
C ASP A 106 4.74 -12.83 -26.24
N PHE A 107 4.29 -14.05 -26.01
CA PHE A 107 4.15 -14.59 -24.66
C PHE A 107 5.49 -14.62 -23.90
N GLN A 108 6.59 -14.95 -24.57
CA GLN A 108 7.91 -15.02 -23.94
C GLN A 108 8.33 -13.64 -23.41
N LYS A 109 8.28 -12.62 -24.25
CA LYS A 109 8.61 -11.23 -23.88
C LYS A 109 7.65 -10.70 -22.79
N PHE A 110 6.37 -11.10 -22.84
CA PHE A 110 5.39 -10.80 -21.79
C PHE A 110 5.79 -11.41 -20.46
N MET A 111 6.28 -12.64 -20.42
CA MET A 111 6.77 -13.29 -19.20
C MET A 111 8.03 -12.60 -18.67
N GLU A 112 8.97 -12.24 -19.52
CA GLU A 112 10.17 -11.49 -19.17
C GLU A 112 9.83 -10.10 -18.60
N TYR A 113 8.84 -9.42 -19.18
CA TYR A 113 8.31 -8.16 -18.69
C TYR A 113 7.78 -8.30 -17.25
N ASN A 114 6.94 -9.29 -16.99
CA ASN A 114 6.39 -9.52 -15.65
C ASN A 114 7.50 -9.90 -14.64
N PHE A 115 8.44 -10.74 -15.05
CA PHE A 115 9.58 -11.09 -14.20
C PHE A 115 10.44 -9.86 -13.87
N ARG A 116 10.67 -9.00 -14.85
CA ARG A 116 11.43 -7.76 -14.65
C ARG A 116 10.77 -6.84 -13.63
N ASP A 117 9.45 -6.71 -13.64
CA ASP A 117 8.72 -5.91 -12.66
C ASP A 117 8.97 -6.41 -11.22
N VAL A 118 8.99 -7.72 -11.00
CA VAL A 118 9.29 -8.31 -9.70
C VAL A 118 10.73 -8.03 -9.29
N VAL A 119 11.69 -8.19 -10.21
CA VAL A 119 13.12 -7.94 -9.97
C VAL A 119 13.38 -6.47 -9.63
N LEU A 120 12.69 -5.53 -10.29
CA LEU A 120 12.81 -4.10 -9.96
C LEU A 120 12.39 -3.81 -8.53
N VAL A 121 11.27 -4.35 -8.06
CA VAL A 121 10.83 -4.19 -6.66
C VAL A 121 11.85 -4.81 -5.70
N GLN A 122 12.40 -5.98 -6.04
CA GLN A 122 13.44 -6.63 -5.23
C GLN A 122 14.71 -5.79 -5.16
N ASN A 123 15.13 -5.18 -6.27
CA ASN A 123 16.32 -4.33 -6.31
C ASN A 123 16.09 -3.01 -5.55
N LEU A 124 14.87 -2.44 -5.62
CA LEU A 124 14.49 -1.31 -4.78
C LEU A 124 14.61 -1.66 -3.29
N GLU A 125 14.10 -2.82 -2.87
CA GLU A 125 14.22 -3.25 -1.48
C GLU A 125 15.69 -3.47 -1.07
N LYS A 126 16.51 -4.09 -1.92
CA LYS A 126 17.95 -4.26 -1.63
C LYS A 126 18.67 -2.93 -1.38
N LYS A 127 18.28 -1.89 -2.14
CA LYS A 127 18.88 -0.55 -2.00
C LYS A 127 18.30 0.23 -0.83
N MET A 128 16.98 0.29 -0.71
CA MET A 128 16.28 1.22 0.17
C MET A 128 15.91 0.62 1.52
N LYS A 129 15.77 -0.71 1.61
CA LYS A 129 15.46 -1.45 2.84
C LYS A 129 14.19 -0.96 3.55
N LEU A 130 13.16 -0.60 2.78
CA LEU A 130 11.93 -0.04 3.34
C LEU A 130 11.09 -1.08 4.08
N ILE A 131 11.16 -2.35 3.68
CA ILE A 131 10.50 -3.44 4.41
C ILE A 131 11.23 -3.70 5.72
N GLU A 132 12.57 -3.70 5.72
CA GLU A 132 13.35 -3.83 6.96
C GLU A 132 13.02 -2.69 7.92
N LEU A 133 12.94 -1.44 7.43
CA LEU A 133 12.54 -0.27 8.21
C LEU A 133 11.12 -0.42 8.77
N ALA A 134 10.16 -0.85 7.95
CA ALA A 134 8.78 -1.09 8.35
C ALA A 134 8.68 -2.13 9.48
N LEU A 135 9.43 -3.23 9.36
CA LEU A 135 9.49 -4.28 10.38
C LEU A 135 10.11 -3.76 11.68
N ALA A 136 11.21 -3.01 11.61
CA ALA A 136 11.86 -2.41 12.77
C ALA A 136 10.94 -1.44 13.51
N LEU A 137 10.23 -0.58 12.76
CA LEU A 137 9.24 0.35 13.32
C LEU A 137 8.06 -0.38 13.97
N THR A 138 7.50 -1.38 13.29
CA THR A 138 6.41 -2.20 13.80
C THR A 138 6.79 -2.86 15.13
N TYR A 139 7.97 -3.45 15.18
CA TYR A 139 8.46 -4.13 16.37
C TYR A 139 8.72 -3.14 17.52
N SER A 140 9.39 -2.03 17.24
CA SER A 140 9.71 -1.01 18.25
C SER A 140 8.46 -0.32 18.80
N ALA A 141 7.50 0.00 17.94
CA ALA A 141 6.25 0.64 18.33
C ALA A 141 5.19 -0.33 18.86
N LYS A 142 5.42 -1.66 18.74
CA LYS A 142 4.47 -2.72 19.11
C LYS A 142 3.08 -2.54 18.44
N VAL A 143 3.09 -2.16 17.17
CA VAL A 143 1.89 -1.98 16.34
C VAL A 143 1.74 -3.10 15.31
N ASN A 144 0.56 -3.23 14.69
CA ASN A 144 0.41 -4.13 13.55
C ASN A 144 1.14 -3.56 12.33
N MET A 145 1.65 -4.45 11.46
CA MET A 145 2.41 -4.05 10.27
C MET A 145 1.68 -3.07 9.36
N VAL A 146 0.35 -3.15 9.27
CA VAL A 146 -0.46 -2.23 8.46
C VAL A 146 -0.67 -0.86 9.13
N ASP A 147 -0.47 -0.76 10.44
CA ASP A 147 -0.69 0.46 11.20
C ASP A 147 0.48 1.45 11.10
N ILE A 148 1.66 1.01 10.64
CA ILE A 148 2.83 1.88 10.42
C ILE A 148 2.57 3.00 9.40
N PHE A 149 1.63 2.79 8.48
CA PHE A 149 1.19 3.82 7.53
C PHE A 149 0.38 4.94 8.20
N SER A 150 -0.03 4.78 9.46
CA SER A 150 -0.75 5.77 10.25
C SER A 150 0.13 6.31 11.38
N GLN A 151 0.76 7.44 11.16
CA GLN A 151 1.62 8.09 12.16
C GLN A 151 0.89 8.31 13.49
N VAL A 152 -0.37 8.75 13.44
CA VAL A 152 -1.18 8.98 14.64
C VAL A 152 -1.33 7.70 15.45
N ARG A 153 -1.68 6.58 14.79
CA ARG A 153 -1.88 5.29 15.45
C ARG A 153 -0.57 4.76 16.05
N THR A 154 0.53 4.92 15.32
CA THR A 154 1.86 4.53 15.79
C THR A 154 2.24 5.30 17.06
N TRP A 155 2.10 6.63 17.07
CA TRP A 155 2.38 7.45 18.23
C TRP A 155 1.43 7.17 19.40
N ASP A 156 0.13 7.03 19.15
CA ASP A 156 -0.85 6.66 20.18
C ASP A 156 -0.43 5.36 20.88
N THR A 157 0.04 4.37 20.11
CA THR A 157 0.47 3.08 20.67
C THR A 157 1.76 3.20 21.48
N ILE A 158 2.76 3.94 20.98
CA ILE A 158 4.02 4.19 21.71
C ILE A 158 3.72 4.87 23.05
N ILE A 159 2.92 5.94 23.02
CA ILE A 159 2.55 6.69 24.23
C ILE A 159 1.77 5.79 25.19
N TYR A 160 0.84 4.98 24.68
CA TYR A 160 0.08 4.04 25.49
C TYR A 160 1.00 3.05 26.23
N HIS A 161 1.95 2.44 25.51
CA HIS A 161 2.89 1.51 26.14
C HIS A 161 3.78 2.19 27.16
N TYR A 162 4.31 3.37 26.86
CA TYR A 162 5.11 4.15 27.79
C TYR A 162 4.34 4.48 29.08
N LEU A 163 3.12 4.97 28.97
CA LEU A 163 2.29 5.29 30.14
C LEU A 163 1.88 4.04 30.93
N ASN A 164 1.59 2.93 30.23
CA ASN A 164 1.26 1.67 30.86
C ASN A 164 2.43 1.10 31.70
N GLU A 165 3.66 1.24 31.21
CA GLU A 165 4.88 0.88 31.96
C GLU A 165 5.03 1.73 33.25
N GLN A 166 4.56 2.98 33.22
CA GLN A 166 4.49 3.89 34.36
C GLN A 166 3.26 3.63 35.27
N LYS A 167 2.43 2.61 34.95
CA LYS A 167 1.15 2.31 35.64
C LYS A 167 0.14 3.49 35.58
N ILE A 168 0.23 4.32 34.56
CA ILE A 168 -0.69 5.44 34.31
C ILE A 168 -1.77 4.97 33.33
N VAL A 169 -3.04 5.08 33.76
CA VAL A 169 -4.18 4.75 32.91
C VAL A 169 -4.59 5.96 32.09
N ILE A 170 -4.65 5.78 30.77
CA ILE A 170 -5.11 6.83 29.86
C ILE A 170 -6.63 6.94 29.94
N PRO A 171 -7.20 8.14 30.19
CA PRO A 171 -8.65 8.30 30.23
C PRO A 171 -9.26 8.06 28.85
N PRO A 172 -10.50 7.52 28.79
CA PRO A 172 -11.18 7.29 27.53
C PRO A 172 -11.36 8.60 26.74
N LYS A 173 -11.13 8.54 25.43
CA LYS A 173 -11.27 9.68 24.53
C LYS A 173 -12.71 10.19 24.52
N LYS A 174 -12.95 11.37 25.07
CA LYS A 174 -14.26 12.02 24.99
C LYS A 174 -14.48 12.53 23.58
N ILE A 175 -15.41 11.90 22.85
CA ILE A 175 -15.87 12.39 21.55
C ILE A 175 -16.73 13.62 21.81
N LYS A 176 -16.13 14.81 21.70
CA LYS A 176 -16.92 16.06 21.66
C LYS A 176 -17.54 16.16 20.28
N LYS A 177 -18.87 16.17 20.19
CA LYS A 177 -19.55 16.63 18.97
C LYS A 177 -19.11 18.07 18.75
N LYS A 178 -18.60 18.38 17.56
CA LYS A 178 -18.34 19.78 17.20
C LYS A 178 -19.69 20.45 16.92
N ASP A 179 -20.17 21.21 17.87
CA ASP A 179 -21.42 21.97 17.74
C ASP A 179 -21.19 23.34 17.07
N THR A 180 -19.93 23.71 16.82
CA THR A 180 -19.59 25.00 16.19
C THR A 180 -18.69 24.78 14.97
N GLN A 181 -19.11 25.32 13.83
CA GLN A 181 -18.22 25.54 12.69
C GLN A 181 -17.31 26.72 13.05
N TYR A 182 -16.00 26.49 13.07
CA TYR A 182 -15.06 27.60 13.13
C TYR A 182 -15.12 28.34 11.79
N ALA A 183 -15.26 29.68 11.85
CA ALA A 183 -15.02 30.49 10.68
C ALA A 183 -13.62 30.19 10.16
N GLY A 184 -13.49 29.91 8.88
CA GLY A 184 -12.19 29.66 8.26
C GLY A 184 -11.25 30.86 8.42
N ALA A 185 -9.97 30.65 8.21
CA ALA A 185 -9.01 31.74 8.21
C ALA A 185 -9.42 32.81 7.18
N TYR A 186 -9.32 34.08 7.56
CA TYR A 186 -9.55 35.19 6.64
C TYR A 186 -8.46 35.16 5.55
N VAL A 187 -8.86 34.94 4.33
CA VAL A 187 -7.99 35.04 3.14
C VAL A 187 -8.18 36.44 2.57
N LYS A 188 -7.16 37.29 2.68
CA LYS A 188 -7.13 38.61 2.03
C LYS A 188 -6.94 38.39 0.54
N GLU A 189 -7.82 38.98 -0.30
CA GLU A 189 -7.61 38.98 -1.73
C GLU A 189 -6.29 39.69 -2.09
N PRO A 190 -5.51 39.17 -3.04
CA PRO A 190 -4.31 39.87 -3.51
C PRO A 190 -4.71 41.20 -4.14
N ILE A 191 -3.99 42.24 -3.77
CA ILE A 191 -4.13 43.62 -4.30
C ILE A 191 -3.44 43.69 -5.64
#